data_b8db8c01a72beae3f21f0c380770e706
#
_entry.id   b8db8c01a72beae3f21f0c380770e706
#
_cell.length_a   1.000
_cell.length_b   1.000
_cell.length_c   1.000
_cell.angle_alpha   90.00
_cell.angle_beta   90.00
_cell.angle_gamma   90.00
#
_symmetry.space_group_name_H-M   'P 1'
#
loop_
_entity.id
_entity.type
_entity.pdbx_description
1 polymer ?
#
loop_
_entity_poly.entity_id
_entity_poly.type
_entity_poly.pdbx_seq_one_letter_code
_entity_poly.pdbx_strand_id
1 'polypeptide(L)'
;VLLIFDRPEITSPFSDKIALFYTKLSEVDQYQVPEPRWSDGLQGRFLRLAASGLVPARWFLAELPSQEQLAAKTGHLQLEIVSHCWKYAHMLVYQLSSLTLFPPQSCTVTMTVFYGEEDSATVALLAYFGALKVPNVVWNWQCLPRQALFRRAIGRNLAARNSQADWVWFTDCDLLFRAGCLDGLAAALQGRQDVLVYPAQEYCTGLLPYDAAILQPDMSTPAVLDVEEALFSVFPRSRATGPLQITHGDVARAVGYCESLPYYQRPSETWCK
;
A
#
# COMPACT_ATOMS: atom_id res chain seq x y z
N VAL A 1 6.81 12.56 6.77
CA VAL A 1 5.44 13.06 6.66
C VAL A 1 4.53 11.93 7.09
N LEU A 2 3.78 12.13 8.16
CA LEU A 2 2.76 11.19 8.58
C LEU A 2 1.47 11.51 7.83
N LEU A 3 0.77 10.49 7.34
CA LEU A 3 -0.48 10.63 6.61
C LEU A 3 -1.63 10.12 7.47
N ILE A 4 -2.68 10.91 7.58
CA ILE A 4 -3.97 10.45 8.12
C ILE A 4 -4.96 10.32 6.96
N PHE A 5 -5.70 9.24 6.95
CA PHE A 5 -6.86 9.04 6.11
C PHE A 5 -8.11 9.23 6.98
N ASP A 6 -8.86 10.30 6.71
CA ASP A 6 -10.07 10.59 7.50
C ASP A 6 -11.29 10.39 6.63
N ARG A 7 -12.04 10.95 6.09
CA ARG A 7 -13.29 10.61 5.38
C ARG A 7 -13.05 10.46 3.88
N PRO A 8 -13.32 9.30 3.27
CA PRO A 8 -13.05 9.12 1.86
C PRO A 8 -14.13 9.73 0.97
N GLU A 9 -13.87 10.92 0.44
CA GLU A 9 -14.39 11.21 -0.89
C GLU A 9 -13.51 10.46 -1.89
N ILE A 10 -14.04 9.36 -2.42
CA ILE A 10 -13.29 8.53 -3.36
C ILE A 10 -13.49 9.03 -4.76
N THR A 11 -12.38 9.34 -5.42
CA THR A 11 -12.37 9.62 -6.86
C THR A 11 -11.89 8.38 -7.59
N SER A 12 -12.56 8.07 -8.72
CA SER A 12 -12.06 7.11 -9.70
C SER A 12 -11.32 7.87 -10.79
N PRO A 13 -10.08 7.56 -11.10
CA PRO A 13 -9.50 8.03 -12.33
C PRO A 13 -10.32 7.44 -13.47
N PHE A 14 -10.61 8.21 -14.52
CA PHE A 14 -11.35 7.75 -15.70
C PHE A 14 -10.90 6.33 -16.07
N SER A 15 -11.83 5.39 -16.12
CA SER A 15 -11.62 3.95 -16.14
C SER A 15 -10.68 3.42 -17.23
N ASP A 16 -10.40 4.20 -18.26
CA ASP A 16 -9.63 3.78 -19.42
C ASP A 16 -8.17 4.27 -19.44
N LYS A 17 -7.72 4.98 -18.40
CA LYS A 17 -6.47 5.75 -18.46
C LYS A 17 -5.34 5.28 -17.54
N ILE A 18 -5.49 4.18 -16.84
CA ILE A 18 -4.43 3.70 -15.94
C ILE A 18 -3.66 2.56 -16.61
N ALA A 19 -2.48 2.87 -17.12
CA ALA A 19 -1.52 1.88 -17.52
C ALA A 19 -0.71 1.43 -16.30
N LEU A 20 -1.17 0.38 -15.64
CA LEU A 20 -0.37 -0.38 -14.68
C LEU A 20 0.33 -1.52 -15.47
N PHE A 21 1.66 -1.54 -15.47
CA PHE A 21 2.44 -2.56 -16.17
C PHE A 21 2.83 -3.66 -15.19
N TYR A 22 2.38 -4.88 -15.47
CA TYR A 22 2.60 -6.03 -14.61
C TYR A 22 3.09 -7.24 -15.39
N THR A 23 3.99 -8.00 -14.86
CA THR A 23 4.48 -9.25 -15.45
C THR A 23 4.59 -10.34 -14.39
N LYS A 24 4.34 -11.55 -14.83
CA LYS A 24 4.26 -12.77 -14.03
C LYS A 24 5.64 -13.23 -13.57
N LEU A 25 5.80 -13.63 -12.33
CA LEU A 25 7.00 -14.28 -11.80
C LEU A 25 6.78 -15.75 -11.51
N SER A 26 7.79 -16.52 -11.84
CA SER A 26 8.04 -17.84 -11.29
C SER A 26 9.35 -17.81 -10.50
N GLU A 27 9.32 -18.25 -9.25
CA GLU A 27 10.43 -18.59 -8.36
C GLU A 27 11.31 -17.46 -7.77
N VAL A 28 11.27 -17.38 -6.44
CA VAL A 28 11.84 -16.30 -5.60
C VAL A 28 13.33 -16.48 -5.29
N ASP A 29 14.04 -17.49 -5.84
CA ASP A 29 15.30 -17.94 -5.24
C ASP A 29 16.59 -17.23 -5.63
N GLN A 30 16.64 -16.34 -6.61
CA GLN A 30 17.86 -15.55 -6.88
C GLN A 30 17.55 -14.22 -7.58
N TYR A 31 17.23 -13.17 -6.82
CA TYR A 31 17.15 -11.84 -7.39
C TYR A 31 18.54 -11.22 -7.58
N GLN A 32 19.08 -11.34 -8.79
CA GLN A 32 20.17 -10.46 -9.24
C GLN A 32 19.56 -9.15 -9.77
N VAL A 33 20.02 -8.03 -9.24
CA VAL A 33 19.67 -6.71 -9.78
C VAL A 33 20.28 -6.58 -11.16
N PRO A 34 19.48 -6.48 -12.23
CA PRO A 34 20.04 -6.37 -13.58
C PRO A 34 20.83 -5.07 -13.75
N GLU A 35 21.94 -5.13 -14.49
CA GLU A 35 22.67 -3.94 -14.89
C GLU A 35 21.80 -3.02 -15.76
N PRO A 36 21.82 -1.69 -15.52
CA PRO A 36 21.02 -0.74 -16.27
C PRO A 36 21.43 -0.72 -17.75
N ARG A 37 20.46 -0.86 -18.64
CA ARG A 37 20.65 -0.77 -20.08
C ARG A 37 20.32 0.64 -20.59
N TRP A 38 20.96 1.07 -21.68
CA TRP A 38 20.65 2.36 -22.32
C TRP A 38 19.15 2.48 -22.72
N SER A 39 18.52 1.35 -23.10
CA SER A 39 17.10 1.25 -23.45
C SER A 39 16.16 1.53 -22.28
N ASP A 40 16.62 1.42 -21.02
CA ASP A 40 15.78 1.57 -19.84
C ASP A 40 15.23 3.00 -19.74
N GLY A 41 16.00 3.99 -20.18
CA GLY A 41 15.56 5.38 -20.26
C GLY A 41 14.43 5.61 -21.27
N LEU A 42 14.46 4.95 -22.43
CA LEU A 42 13.40 5.00 -23.45
C LEU A 42 12.17 4.26 -22.96
N GLN A 43 12.33 3.07 -22.41
CA GLN A 43 11.25 2.29 -21.82
C GLN A 43 10.55 3.06 -20.70
N GLY A 44 11.29 3.70 -19.79
CA GLY A 44 10.73 4.52 -18.73
C GLY A 44 9.97 5.76 -19.25
N ARG A 45 10.38 6.36 -20.38
CA ARG A 45 9.64 7.46 -21.05
C ARG A 45 8.33 6.95 -21.66
N PHE A 46 8.40 5.81 -22.35
CA PHE A 46 7.22 5.17 -22.93
C PHE A 46 6.20 4.77 -21.87
N LEU A 47 6.66 4.18 -20.76
CA LEU A 47 5.82 3.82 -19.64
C LEU A 47 5.15 5.04 -19.00
N ARG A 48 5.87 6.16 -18.86
CA ARG A 48 5.27 7.41 -18.37
C ARG A 48 4.22 7.96 -19.32
N LEU A 49 4.47 7.87 -20.63
CA LEU A 49 3.50 8.26 -21.66
C LEU A 49 2.24 7.39 -21.59
N ALA A 50 2.42 6.08 -21.49
CA ALA A 50 1.31 5.14 -21.34
C ALA A 50 0.53 5.40 -20.02
N ALA A 51 1.24 5.61 -18.91
CA ALA A 51 0.64 5.94 -17.61
C ALA A 51 -0.05 7.32 -17.58
N SER A 52 0.21 8.21 -18.54
CA SER A 52 -0.52 9.46 -18.66
C SER A 52 -1.96 9.29 -19.16
N GLY A 53 -2.33 8.06 -19.57
CA GLY A 53 -3.65 7.72 -20.08
C GLY A 53 -3.89 8.06 -21.56
N LEU A 54 -2.84 8.40 -22.31
CA LEU A 54 -2.91 8.57 -23.76
C LEU A 54 -3.08 7.24 -24.50
N VAL A 55 -2.71 6.14 -23.83
CA VAL A 55 -2.77 4.79 -24.43
C VAL A 55 -3.61 3.89 -23.51
N PRO A 56 -4.62 3.18 -24.04
CA PRO A 56 -5.43 2.26 -23.26
C PRO A 56 -4.59 1.16 -22.59
N ALA A 57 -4.80 0.96 -21.27
CA ALA A 57 -4.04 -0.04 -20.51
C ALA A 57 -4.17 -1.46 -21.08
N ARG A 58 -5.32 -1.80 -21.65
CA ARG A 58 -5.60 -3.12 -22.26
C ARG A 58 -4.70 -3.46 -23.46
N TRP A 59 -4.10 -2.46 -24.11
CA TRP A 59 -3.13 -2.72 -25.18
C TRP A 59 -1.84 -3.34 -24.67
N PHE A 60 -1.55 -3.20 -23.37
CA PHE A 60 -0.33 -3.71 -22.74
C PHE A 60 -0.60 -4.79 -21.69
N LEU A 61 -1.85 -4.89 -21.22
CA LEU A 61 -2.31 -5.78 -20.17
C LEU A 61 -3.55 -6.53 -20.66
N ALA A 62 -3.32 -7.60 -21.40
CA ALA A 62 -4.42 -8.41 -21.94
C ALA A 62 -5.27 -9.06 -20.82
N GLU A 63 -4.65 -9.33 -19.65
CA GLU A 63 -5.30 -9.90 -18.48
C GLU A 63 -6.13 -8.89 -17.68
N LEU A 64 -6.08 -7.58 -18.01
CA LEU A 64 -6.86 -6.59 -17.28
C LEU A 64 -8.36 -6.81 -17.50
N PRO A 65 -9.14 -7.13 -16.45
CA PRO A 65 -10.56 -7.36 -16.58
C PRO A 65 -11.30 -6.12 -17.10
N SER A 66 -12.38 -6.32 -17.82
CA SER A 66 -13.29 -5.23 -18.14
C SER A 66 -14.09 -4.82 -16.90
N GLN A 67 -14.65 -3.61 -16.90
CA GLN A 67 -15.43 -3.12 -15.77
C GLN A 67 -16.59 -4.06 -15.44
N GLU A 68 -17.26 -4.59 -16.46
CA GLU A 68 -18.39 -5.52 -16.30
C GLU A 68 -17.97 -6.90 -15.76
N GLN A 69 -16.70 -7.24 -15.83
CA GLN A 69 -16.14 -8.47 -15.27
C GLN A 69 -15.76 -8.35 -13.81
N LEU A 70 -15.66 -7.13 -13.28
CA LEU A 70 -15.34 -6.90 -11.88
C LEU A 70 -16.54 -7.17 -10.99
N ALA A 71 -16.31 -7.82 -9.85
CA ALA A 71 -17.36 -8.14 -8.91
C ALA A 71 -17.91 -6.90 -8.21
N ALA A 72 -19.20 -6.58 -8.42
CA ALA A 72 -19.88 -5.48 -7.70
C ALA A 72 -20.27 -5.94 -6.28
N LYS A 73 -19.28 -6.08 -5.40
CA LYS A 73 -19.48 -6.56 -4.03
C LYS A 73 -20.20 -5.54 -3.16
N THR A 74 -21.14 -6.04 -2.34
CA THR A 74 -21.89 -5.26 -1.35
C THR A 74 -21.96 -6.01 -0.02
N GLY A 75 -22.29 -5.31 1.04
CA GLY A 75 -22.35 -5.87 2.40
C GLY A 75 -21.01 -5.78 3.13
N HIS A 76 -20.63 -6.82 3.83
CA HIS A 76 -19.39 -6.86 4.60
C HIS A 76 -18.19 -7.12 3.68
N LEU A 77 -17.43 -6.07 3.39
CA LEU A 77 -16.26 -6.13 2.50
C LEU A 77 -15.01 -6.66 3.21
N GLN A 78 -14.16 -7.33 2.43
CA GLN A 78 -12.83 -7.74 2.83
C GLN A 78 -11.81 -6.78 2.21
N LEU A 79 -11.04 -6.08 3.03
CA LEU A 79 -9.99 -5.15 2.61
C LEU A 79 -8.62 -5.75 2.97
N GLU A 80 -7.64 -5.65 2.09
CA GLU A 80 -6.26 -5.95 2.43
C GLU A 80 -5.43 -4.68 2.32
N ILE A 81 -4.72 -4.32 3.40
CA ILE A 81 -3.81 -3.18 3.46
C ILE A 81 -2.39 -3.72 3.43
N VAL A 82 -1.59 -3.27 2.47
CA VAL A 82 -0.25 -3.80 2.21
C VAL A 82 0.80 -2.74 2.43
N SER A 83 1.67 -2.94 3.42
CA SER A 83 2.79 -2.07 3.77
C SER A 83 4.12 -2.80 3.72
N HIS A 84 5.23 -2.03 3.63
CA HIS A 84 6.60 -2.52 3.73
C HIS A 84 7.33 -1.74 4.81
N CYS A 85 8.08 -2.44 5.66
CA CYS A 85 8.86 -1.82 6.72
C CYS A 85 10.30 -2.31 6.73
N TRP A 86 11.25 -1.38 6.78
CA TRP A 86 12.66 -1.62 7.02
C TRP A 86 13.26 -0.47 7.81
N LYS A 87 13.67 -0.76 9.06
CA LYS A 87 14.22 0.25 10.00
C LYS A 87 13.31 1.46 10.20
N TYR A 88 12.02 1.25 10.05
CA TYR A 88 10.99 2.29 10.14
C TYR A 88 9.88 1.92 11.12
N ALA A 89 10.21 1.05 12.10
CA ALA A 89 9.28 0.56 13.12
C ALA A 89 8.64 1.71 13.91
N HIS A 90 9.38 2.82 14.13
CA HIS A 90 8.92 4.04 14.81
C HIS A 90 7.77 4.76 14.08
N MET A 91 7.58 4.51 12.80
CA MET A 91 6.44 5.03 12.04
C MET A 91 5.35 3.96 11.87
N LEU A 92 5.76 2.71 11.62
CA LEU A 92 4.82 1.59 11.51
C LEU A 92 3.98 1.42 12.78
N VAL A 93 4.53 1.74 13.96
CA VAL A 93 3.80 1.64 15.23
C VAL A 93 2.50 2.43 15.20
N TYR A 94 2.46 3.60 14.59
CA TYR A 94 1.24 4.42 14.48
C TYR A 94 0.21 3.80 13.53
N GLN A 95 0.66 3.21 12.41
CA GLN A 95 -0.24 2.51 11.49
C GLN A 95 -0.94 1.34 12.17
N LEU A 96 -0.18 0.48 12.87
CA LEU A 96 -0.74 -0.68 13.58
C LEU A 96 -1.58 -0.25 14.79
N SER A 97 -1.15 0.79 15.50
CA SER A 97 -1.91 1.37 16.62
C SER A 97 -3.27 1.90 16.16
N SER A 98 -3.33 2.56 15.02
CA SER A 98 -4.57 3.11 14.49
C SER A 98 -5.63 2.03 14.22
N LEU A 99 -5.23 0.85 13.75
CA LEU A 99 -6.12 -0.31 13.59
C LEU A 99 -6.59 -0.88 14.93
N THR A 100 -5.78 -0.75 15.98
CA THR A 100 -6.11 -1.22 17.34
C THR A 100 -7.03 -0.24 18.05
N LEU A 101 -6.79 1.06 17.90
CA LEU A 101 -7.58 2.11 18.52
C LEU A 101 -8.93 2.33 17.82
N PHE A 102 -8.95 2.19 16.50
CA PHE A 102 -10.11 2.45 15.64
C PHE A 102 -10.41 1.26 14.72
N PRO A 103 -10.72 0.07 15.29
CA PRO A 103 -10.99 -1.11 14.49
C PRO A 103 -12.23 -0.93 13.63
N PRO A 104 -12.23 -1.41 12.38
CA PRO A 104 -13.39 -1.33 11.50
C PRO A 104 -14.56 -2.14 12.05
N GLN A 105 -15.78 -1.65 11.83
CA GLN A 105 -17.02 -2.30 12.28
C GLN A 105 -17.78 -2.95 11.11
N SER A 106 -17.71 -2.35 9.92
CA SER A 106 -18.50 -2.75 8.74
C SER A 106 -17.71 -3.54 7.69
N CYS A 107 -16.42 -3.74 7.90
CA CYS A 107 -15.56 -4.53 7.02
C CYS A 107 -14.54 -5.31 7.84
N THR A 108 -13.89 -6.28 7.20
CA THR A 108 -12.71 -6.96 7.76
C THR A 108 -11.46 -6.44 7.05
N VAL A 109 -10.41 -6.14 7.82
CA VAL A 109 -9.12 -5.70 7.31
C VAL A 109 -8.06 -6.76 7.56
N THR A 110 -7.42 -7.22 6.50
CA THR A 110 -6.15 -7.95 6.60
C THR A 110 -5.01 -6.95 6.47
N MET A 111 -4.24 -6.76 7.55
CA MET A 111 -3.04 -5.92 7.55
C MET A 111 -1.82 -6.74 7.22
N THR A 112 -1.34 -6.63 5.98
CA THR A 112 -0.16 -7.32 5.47
C THR A 112 1.06 -6.40 5.58
N VAL A 113 2.08 -6.82 6.33
CA VAL A 113 3.35 -6.09 6.44
C VAL A 113 4.49 -6.98 5.95
N PHE A 114 5.18 -6.51 4.90
CA PHE A 114 6.43 -7.10 4.47
C PHE A 114 7.61 -6.51 5.25
N TYR A 115 8.46 -7.38 5.80
CA TYR A 115 9.59 -6.99 6.65
C TYR A 115 10.80 -7.91 6.44
N GLY A 116 11.97 -7.52 6.97
CA GLY A 116 13.19 -8.35 7.00
C GLY A 116 13.50 -8.85 8.40
N GLU A 117 13.96 -10.09 8.54
CA GLU A 117 14.30 -10.69 9.82
C GLU A 117 15.43 -9.96 10.55
N GLU A 118 16.30 -9.30 9.81
CA GLU A 118 17.44 -8.56 10.37
C GLU A 118 17.03 -7.24 11.05
N ASP A 119 15.78 -6.77 10.83
CA ASP A 119 15.22 -5.59 11.48
C ASP A 119 14.53 -5.98 12.79
N SER A 120 15.34 -6.15 13.84
CA SER A 120 14.86 -6.60 15.16
C SER A 120 13.79 -5.70 15.77
N ALA A 121 13.84 -4.38 15.52
CA ALA A 121 12.83 -3.45 16.01
C ALA A 121 11.47 -3.69 15.35
N THR A 122 11.45 -3.89 14.03
CA THR A 122 10.23 -4.25 13.31
C THR A 122 9.73 -5.64 13.75
N VAL A 123 10.62 -6.64 13.90
CA VAL A 123 10.24 -7.98 14.37
C VAL A 123 9.56 -7.92 15.75
N ALA A 124 10.14 -7.18 16.71
CA ALA A 124 9.58 -7.03 18.05
C ALA A 124 8.20 -6.33 18.01
N LEU A 125 8.07 -5.28 17.19
CA LEU A 125 6.81 -4.57 17.00
C LEU A 125 5.71 -5.48 16.43
N LEU A 126 6.02 -6.23 15.37
CA LEU A 126 5.08 -7.15 14.73
C LEU A 126 4.66 -8.29 15.67
N ALA A 127 5.59 -8.81 16.48
CA ALA A 127 5.29 -9.81 17.51
C ALA A 127 4.29 -9.28 18.54
N TYR A 128 4.48 -8.03 18.99
CA TYR A 128 3.56 -7.37 19.93
C TYR A 128 2.16 -7.23 19.35
N PHE A 129 2.01 -6.61 18.17
CA PHE A 129 0.69 -6.43 17.56
C PHE A 129 0.05 -7.75 17.16
N GLY A 130 0.83 -8.73 16.69
CA GLY A 130 0.35 -10.07 16.34
C GLY A 130 -0.27 -10.83 17.50
N ALA A 131 0.11 -10.52 18.74
CA ALA A 131 -0.50 -11.07 19.95
C ALA A 131 -1.83 -10.40 20.34
N LEU A 132 -2.13 -9.21 19.78
CA LEU A 132 -3.36 -8.49 20.08
C LEU A 132 -4.52 -9.04 19.24
N LYS A 133 -5.64 -9.33 19.91
CA LYS A 133 -6.89 -9.70 19.25
C LYS A 133 -7.71 -8.43 19.04
N VAL A 134 -7.73 -7.95 17.80
CA VAL A 134 -8.48 -6.75 17.40
C VAL A 134 -9.69 -7.17 16.56
N PRO A 135 -10.91 -6.75 16.90
CA PRO A 135 -12.11 -7.10 16.12
C PRO A 135 -11.97 -6.69 14.66
N ASN A 136 -12.35 -7.57 13.74
CA ASN A 136 -12.33 -7.35 12.29
C ASN A 136 -10.94 -6.99 11.72
N VAL A 137 -9.85 -7.27 12.44
CA VAL A 137 -8.48 -7.11 11.96
C VAL A 137 -7.75 -8.44 11.99
N VAL A 138 -7.16 -8.79 10.86
CA VAL A 138 -6.30 -9.97 10.68
C VAL A 138 -4.87 -9.50 10.44
N TRP A 139 -3.95 -9.89 11.29
CA TRP A 139 -2.53 -9.59 11.14
C TRP A 139 -1.87 -10.61 10.21
N ASN A 140 -1.17 -10.14 9.18
CA ASN A 140 -0.49 -10.97 8.20
C ASN A 140 0.95 -10.47 8.01
N TRP A 141 1.89 -11.09 8.69
CA TRP A 141 3.30 -10.73 8.66
C TRP A 141 4.04 -11.57 7.62
N GLN A 142 4.69 -10.92 6.65
CA GLN A 142 5.37 -11.56 5.53
C GLN A 142 6.85 -11.22 5.53
N CYS A 143 7.70 -12.19 5.90
CA CYS A 143 9.13 -12.00 5.84
C CYS A 143 9.65 -12.09 4.40
N LEU A 144 10.50 -11.15 4.01
CA LEU A 144 11.22 -11.16 2.74
C LEU A 144 12.72 -11.00 2.97
N PRO A 145 13.56 -11.64 2.15
CA PRO A 145 14.98 -11.32 2.10
C PRO A 145 15.18 -9.83 1.81
N ARG A 146 16.18 -9.22 2.44
CA ARG A 146 16.45 -7.78 2.35
C ARG A 146 16.43 -7.24 0.91
N GLN A 147 17.05 -7.95 -0.03
CA GLN A 147 17.10 -7.53 -1.43
C GLN A 147 15.72 -7.48 -2.10
N ALA A 148 14.84 -8.43 -1.75
CA ALA A 148 13.46 -8.44 -2.23
C ALA A 148 12.62 -7.35 -1.55
N LEU A 149 12.83 -7.12 -0.25
CA LEU A 149 12.10 -6.12 0.53
C LEU A 149 12.32 -4.70 -0.02
N PHE A 150 13.55 -4.33 -0.40
CA PHE A 150 13.84 -3.02 -1.00
C PHE A 150 13.20 -2.81 -2.38
N ARG A 151 12.80 -3.87 -3.02
CA ARG A 151 12.02 -3.84 -4.25
C ARG A 151 10.54 -3.98 -3.90
N ARG A 152 9.93 -2.94 -3.37
CA ARG A 152 8.53 -2.94 -2.90
C ARG A 152 7.54 -3.59 -3.87
N ALA A 153 7.82 -3.54 -5.18
CA ALA A 153 7.01 -4.18 -6.20
C ALA A 153 6.90 -5.71 -6.00
N ILE A 154 7.92 -6.38 -5.44
CA ILE A 154 7.89 -7.82 -5.19
C ILE A 154 6.83 -8.15 -4.13
N GLY A 155 6.92 -7.55 -2.95
CA GLY A 155 5.93 -7.77 -1.89
C GLY A 155 4.52 -7.35 -2.33
N ARG A 156 4.38 -6.20 -3.02
CA ARG A 156 3.09 -5.76 -3.56
C ARG A 156 2.52 -6.76 -4.57
N ASN A 157 3.35 -7.35 -5.44
CA ASN A 157 2.91 -8.37 -6.39
C ASN A 157 2.51 -9.66 -5.70
N LEU A 158 3.28 -10.11 -4.69
CA LEU A 158 2.91 -11.28 -3.88
C LEU A 158 1.55 -11.07 -3.19
N ALA A 159 1.34 -9.93 -2.54
CA ALA A 159 0.06 -9.61 -1.93
C ALA A 159 -1.06 -9.55 -2.98
N ALA A 160 -0.87 -8.82 -4.08
CA ALA A 160 -1.87 -8.68 -5.13
C ALA A 160 -2.34 -10.03 -5.68
N ARG A 161 -1.39 -10.91 -6.02
CA ARG A 161 -1.68 -12.22 -6.63
C ARG A 161 -2.36 -13.20 -5.67
N ASN A 162 -2.03 -13.13 -4.38
CA ASN A 162 -2.51 -14.06 -3.36
C ASN A 162 -3.71 -13.53 -2.57
N SER A 163 -4.05 -12.26 -2.70
CA SER A 163 -5.14 -11.62 -1.97
C SER A 163 -6.48 -12.30 -2.21
N GLN A 164 -7.24 -12.49 -1.13
CA GLN A 164 -8.64 -12.91 -1.19
C GLN A 164 -9.60 -11.74 -0.94
N ALA A 165 -9.05 -10.53 -0.76
CA ALA A 165 -9.83 -9.34 -0.47
C ALA A 165 -10.63 -8.84 -1.68
N ASP A 166 -11.72 -8.13 -1.40
CA ASP A 166 -12.52 -7.44 -2.41
C ASP A 166 -11.76 -6.21 -2.95
N TRP A 167 -10.95 -5.59 -2.07
CA TRP A 167 -10.09 -4.46 -2.42
C TRP A 167 -8.72 -4.57 -1.74
N VAL A 168 -7.65 -4.21 -2.46
CA VAL A 168 -6.27 -4.23 -1.97
C VAL A 168 -5.72 -2.81 -1.96
N TRP A 169 -5.34 -2.32 -0.79
CA TRP A 169 -4.76 -0.99 -0.61
C TRP A 169 -3.25 -1.08 -0.46
N PHE A 170 -2.51 -0.66 -1.47
CA PHE A 170 -1.06 -0.53 -1.40
C PHE A 170 -0.69 0.82 -0.78
N THR A 171 -0.06 0.78 0.38
CA THR A 171 0.28 1.96 1.15
C THR A 171 1.75 1.96 1.61
N ASP A 172 2.15 3.02 2.28
CA ASP A 172 3.41 3.13 3.01
C ASP A 172 3.16 2.98 4.52
N CYS A 173 4.18 2.60 5.29
CA CYS A 173 4.02 2.28 6.71
C CYS A 173 3.90 3.51 7.63
N ASP A 174 3.90 4.70 7.08
CA ASP A 174 3.68 5.97 7.76
C ASP A 174 2.27 6.56 7.52
N LEU A 175 1.34 5.74 7.01
CA LEU A 175 -0.07 6.08 6.87
C LEU A 175 -0.87 5.44 8.00
N LEU A 176 -1.72 6.21 8.64
CA LEU A 176 -2.59 5.75 9.73
C LEU A 176 -4.07 6.05 9.46
N PHE A 177 -4.94 5.32 10.14
CA PHE A 177 -6.38 5.34 9.95
C PHE A 177 -7.06 5.95 11.17
N ARG A 178 -7.91 6.97 10.99
CA ARG A 178 -8.67 7.58 12.08
C ARG A 178 -10.03 6.89 12.27
N ALA A 179 -10.71 7.26 13.33
CA ALA A 179 -12.01 6.72 13.70
C ALA A 179 -13.00 6.80 12.52
N GLY A 180 -13.59 5.67 12.15
CA GLY A 180 -14.56 5.57 11.06
C GLY A 180 -13.98 5.65 9.65
N CYS A 181 -12.67 5.82 9.49
CA CYS A 181 -12.00 5.90 8.19
C CYS A 181 -12.25 4.65 7.33
N LEU A 182 -11.98 3.46 7.88
CA LEU A 182 -12.11 2.20 7.17
C LEU A 182 -13.58 1.83 6.91
N ASP A 183 -14.47 2.17 7.83
CA ASP A 183 -15.92 2.00 7.63
C ASP A 183 -16.46 2.94 6.56
N GLY A 184 -16.00 4.19 6.54
CA GLY A 184 -16.30 5.15 5.50
C GLY A 184 -15.77 4.69 4.12
N LEU A 185 -14.56 4.14 4.08
CA LEU A 185 -14.01 3.54 2.88
C LEU A 185 -14.87 2.35 2.41
N ALA A 186 -15.19 1.43 3.31
CA ALA A 186 -16.02 0.27 2.97
C ALA A 186 -17.40 0.69 2.44
N ALA A 187 -18.02 1.72 3.04
CA ALA A 187 -19.28 2.28 2.56
C ALA A 187 -19.16 2.88 1.15
N ALA A 188 -18.08 3.60 0.89
CA ALA A 188 -17.82 4.22 -0.42
C ALA A 188 -17.44 3.21 -1.52
N LEU A 189 -17.00 2.00 -1.16
CA LEU A 189 -16.63 0.93 -2.08
C LEU A 189 -17.80 -0.01 -2.44
N GLN A 190 -18.96 0.13 -1.79
CA GLN A 190 -20.12 -0.72 -2.04
C GLN A 190 -20.53 -0.74 -3.51
N GLY A 191 -20.57 -1.93 -4.13
CA GLY A 191 -21.04 -2.12 -5.50
C GLY A 191 -20.14 -1.49 -6.59
N ARG A 192 -18.96 -0.97 -6.23
CA ARG A 192 -18.06 -0.35 -7.22
C ARG A 192 -17.34 -1.39 -8.07
N GLN A 193 -17.14 -1.03 -9.33
CA GLN A 193 -16.44 -1.82 -10.35
C GLN A 193 -15.29 -1.00 -10.98
N ASP A 194 -14.70 -0.10 -10.20
CA ASP A 194 -13.53 0.66 -10.65
C ASP A 194 -12.25 -0.19 -10.52
N VAL A 195 -11.36 -0.08 -11.48
CA VAL A 195 -10.07 -0.76 -11.48
C VAL A 195 -9.22 -0.34 -10.28
N LEU A 196 -9.23 0.97 -9.99
CA LEU A 196 -8.48 1.58 -8.89
C LEU A 196 -9.24 2.83 -8.42
N VAL A 197 -9.21 3.05 -7.13
CA VAL A 197 -9.73 4.28 -6.50
C VAL A 197 -8.66 4.89 -5.58
N TYR A 198 -8.81 6.17 -5.27
CA TYR A 198 -7.96 6.89 -4.34
C TYR A 198 -8.78 7.98 -3.62
N PRO A 199 -8.37 8.42 -2.42
CA PRO A 199 -9.09 9.49 -1.72
C PRO A 199 -8.91 10.84 -2.41
N ALA A 200 -9.96 11.66 -2.40
CA ALA A 200 -9.90 13.03 -2.91
C ALA A 200 -9.08 13.97 -2.02
N GLN A 201 -8.92 13.59 -0.76
CA GLN A 201 -8.18 14.36 0.25
C GLN A 201 -7.34 13.41 1.12
N GLU A 202 -6.21 13.90 1.57
CA GLU A 202 -5.41 13.28 2.62
C GLU A 202 -5.04 14.34 3.65
N TYR A 203 -4.70 13.89 4.85
CA TYR A 203 -4.21 14.75 5.91
C TYR A 203 -2.73 14.45 6.10
N CYS A 204 -1.90 15.47 6.04
CA CYS A 204 -0.45 15.35 6.20
C CYS A 204 0.05 16.25 7.30
N THR A 205 1.08 15.82 8.01
CA THR A 205 1.88 16.75 8.81
C THR A 205 2.69 17.64 7.87
N GLY A 206 3.02 18.85 8.30
CA GLY A 206 4.10 19.61 7.70
C GLY A 206 5.46 18.88 7.81
N LEU A 207 6.51 19.51 7.31
CA LEU A 207 7.88 19.07 7.61
C LEU A 207 8.12 19.26 9.10
N LEU A 208 8.22 18.16 9.83
CA LEU A 208 8.51 18.16 11.25
C LEU A 208 10.04 18.23 11.47
N PRO A 209 10.51 18.91 12.51
CA PRO A 209 11.91 18.84 12.91
C PRO A 209 12.25 17.38 13.28
N TYR A 210 13.51 16.99 13.06
CA TYR A 210 13.96 15.60 13.26
C TYR A 210 13.75 15.10 14.71
N ASP A 211 13.81 16.00 15.67
CA ASP A 211 13.62 15.76 17.10
C ASP A 211 12.16 15.86 17.57
N ALA A 212 11.22 16.04 16.65
CA ALA A 212 9.80 16.02 17.01
C ALA A 212 9.41 14.69 17.68
N ALA A 213 8.74 14.75 18.81
CA ALA A 213 8.38 13.59 19.62
C ALA A 213 7.62 12.51 18.83
N ILE A 214 6.76 12.90 17.88
CA ILE A 214 6.02 11.98 17.01
C ILE A 214 6.94 11.19 16.07
N LEU A 215 8.14 11.70 15.73
CA LEU A 215 9.11 11.00 14.89
C LEU A 215 10.05 10.11 15.71
N GLN A 216 10.05 10.24 17.03
CA GLN A 216 10.93 9.53 17.95
C GLN A 216 10.16 8.92 19.12
N PRO A 217 9.14 8.08 18.84
CA PRO A 217 8.44 7.40 19.94
C PRO A 217 9.42 6.47 20.66
N ASP A 218 9.18 6.27 21.96
CA ASP A 218 9.92 5.27 22.73
C ASP A 218 9.57 3.87 22.20
N MET A 219 10.54 3.24 21.54
CA MET A 219 10.43 1.89 20.99
C MET A 219 11.09 0.83 21.88
N SER A 220 11.55 1.18 23.08
CA SER A 220 12.15 0.23 24.02
C SER A 220 11.17 -0.86 24.45
N THR A 221 9.89 -0.51 24.54
CA THR A 221 8.80 -1.45 24.78
C THR A 221 7.68 -1.15 23.79
N PRO A 222 7.34 -2.08 22.87
CA PRO A 222 6.22 -1.87 21.94
C PRO A 222 4.91 -1.57 22.68
N ALA A 223 4.20 -0.56 22.22
CA ALA A 223 2.94 -0.10 22.81
C ALA A 223 2.00 0.43 21.72
N VAL A 224 0.71 0.53 22.05
CA VAL A 224 -0.27 1.24 21.20
C VAL A 224 -0.12 2.73 21.42
N LEU A 225 0.13 3.47 20.35
CA LEU A 225 0.37 4.92 20.36
C LEU A 225 -0.71 5.65 19.56
N ASP A 226 -1.13 6.81 20.02
CA ASP A 226 -2.01 7.71 19.27
C ASP A 226 -1.25 8.97 18.86
N VAL A 227 -1.84 9.75 17.95
CA VAL A 227 -1.27 11.00 17.45
C VAL A 227 -2.28 12.15 17.63
N GLU A 228 -1.76 13.35 17.80
CA GLU A 228 -2.58 14.56 17.87
C GLU A 228 -3.04 14.98 16.47
N GLU A 229 -4.35 15.03 16.23
CA GLU A 229 -4.91 15.43 14.93
C GLU A 229 -4.55 16.85 14.53
N ALA A 230 -4.33 17.73 15.49
CA ALA A 230 -3.95 19.13 15.25
C ALA A 230 -2.63 19.30 14.47
N LEU A 231 -1.81 18.25 14.42
CA LEU A 231 -0.56 18.25 13.65
C LEU A 231 -0.78 18.11 12.12
N PHE A 232 -1.99 17.78 11.71
CA PHE A 232 -2.29 17.43 10.33
C PHE A 232 -3.12 18.51 9.63
N SER A 233 -2.80 18.72 8.36
CA SER A 233 -3.52 19.64 7.47
C SER A 233 -4.07 18.90 6.26
N VAL A 234 -5.19 19.37 5.73
CA VAL A 234 -5.85 18.78 4.56
C VAL A 234 -5.10 19.12 3.28
N PHE A 235 -4.87 18.11 2.46
CA PHE A 235 -4.31 18.27 1.11
C PHE A 235 -5.23 17.60 0.08
N PRO A 236 -5.73 18.35 -0.92
CA PRO A 236 -6.53 17.76 -1.99
C PRO A 236 -5.66 16.89 -2.90
N ARG A 237 -6.24 15.80 -3.43
CA ARG A 237 -5.60 14.89 -4.37
C ARG A 237 -6.39 14.80 -5.67
N SER A 238 -5.70 14.95 -6.78
CA SER A 238 -6.24 14.81 -8.13
C SER A 238 -5.80 13.53 -8.84
N ARG A 239 -4.98 12.71 -8.17
CA ARG A 239 -4.45 11.44 -8.69
C ARG A 239 -4.04 10.51 -7.56
N ALA A 240 -4.04 9.22 -7.83
CA ALA A 240 -3.43 8.24 -6.95
C ALA A 240 -1.93 8.52 -6.76
N THR A 241 -1.44 8.38 -5.53
CA THR A 241 -0.03 8.47 -5.17
C THR A 241 0.47 7.13 -4.64
N GLY A 242 1.77 7.01 -4.36
CA GLY A 242 2.37 5.77 -3.88
C GLY A 242 1.63 5.08 -2.72
N PRO A 243 1.27 5.81 -1.64
CA PRO A 243 0.54 5.24 -0.50
C PRO A 243 -0.98 5.18 -0.65
N LEU A 244 -1.56 5.72 -1.74
CA LEU A 244 -3.00 5.89 -1.90
C LEU A 244 -3.52 5.17 -3.15
N GLN A 245 -3.18 3.88 -3.30
CA GLN A 245 -3.61 3.01 -4.40
C GLN A 245 -4.52 1.92 -3.85
N ILE A 246 -5.83 2.08 -4.04
CA ILE A 246 -6.83 1.11 -3.62
C ILE A 246 -7.34 0.42 -4.88
N THR A 247 -6.84 -0.79 -5.12
CA THR A 247 -7.07 -1.57 -6.35
C THR A 247 -8.17 -2.60 -6.10
N HIS A 248 -9.06 -2.77 -7.07
CA HIS A 248 -10.07 -3.83 -7.03
C HIS A 248 -9.41 -5.20 -6.88
N GLY A 249 -9.93 -6.07 -6.02
CA GLY A 249 -9.34 -7.39 -5.75
C GLY A 249 -9.19 -8.24 -7.01
N ASP A 250 -10.20 -8.26 -7.90
CA ASP A 250 -10.12 -9.01 -9.17
C ASP A 250 -9.01 -8.49 -10.07
N VAL A 251 -8.80 -7.18 -10.11
CA VAL A 251 -7.69 -6.56 -10.86
C VAL A 251 -6.36 -6.94 -10.25
N ALA A 252 -6.22 -6.82 -8.92
CA ALA A 252 -4.99 -7.18 -8.21
C ALA A 252 -4.61 -8.64 -8.51
N ARG A 253 -5.55 -9.57 -8.42
CA ARG A 253 -5.32 -10.99 -8.72
C ARG A 253 -4.97 -11.23 -10.19
N ALA A 254 -5.70 -10.61 -11.10
CA ALA A 254 -5.52 -10.84 -12.54
C ALA A 254 -4.19 -10.30 -13.05
N VAL A 255 -3.80 -9.08 -12.66
CA VAL A 255 -2.62 -8.41 -13.22
C VAL A 255 -1.42 -8.34 -12.26
N GLY A 256 -1.64 -8.45 -10.94
CA GLY A 256 -0.58 -8.35 -9.94
C GLY A 256 -0.04 -6.92 -9.77
N TYR A 257 1.26 -6.79 -9.48
CA TYR A 257 1.99 -5.53 -9.37
C TYR A 257 3.32 -5.62 -10.12
N CYS A 258 3.77 -4.52 -10.72
CA CYS A 258 4.95 -4.52 -11.60
C CYS A 258 6.25 -4.78 -10.84
N GLU A 259 6.82 -5.97 -10.98
CA GLU A 259 8.07 -6.34 -10.31
C GLU A 259 9.24 -6.59 -11.27
N SER A 260 8.96 -6.76 -12.57
CA SER A 260 9.96 -7.22 -13.55
C SER A 260 10.63 -6.09 -14.34
N LEU A 261 10.21 -4.82 -14.16
CA LEU A 261 10.82 -3.72 -14.90
C LEU A 261 12.20 -3.36 -14.35
N PRO A 262 13.28 -3.51 -15.12
CA PRO A 262 14.64 -3.19 -14.70
C PRO A 262 14.78 -1.74 -14.18
N TYR A 263 14.01 -0.82 -14.73
CA TYR A 263 14.00 0.60 -14.35
C TYR A 263 13.69 0.83 -12.87
N TYR A 264 12.83 0.00 -12.24
CA TYR A 264 12.43 0.14 -10.83
C TYR A 264 13.21 -0.80 -9.89
N GLN A 265 14.22 -1.49 -10.40
CA GLN A 265 14.92 -2.55 -9.67
C GLN A 265 16.17 -2.09 -8.92
N ARG A 266 16.51 -0.81 -8.97
CA ARG A 266 17.68 -0.32 -8.23
C ARG A 266 17.36 -0.27 -6.74
N PRO A 267 18.09 -1.04 -5.89
CA PRO A 267 17.99 -0.86 -4.48
C PRO A 267 18.50 0.54 -4.15
N SER A 268 17.64 1.38 -3.61
CA SER A 268 18.08 2.68 -3.10
C SER A 268 18.63 2.52 -1.69
N GLU A 269 19.74 1.79 -1.53
CA GLU A 269 20.46 1.71 -0.24
C GLU A 269 20.85 3.10 0.30
N THR A 270 20.93 4.08 -0.58
CA THR A 270 21.21 5.48 -0.26
C THR A 270 20.09 6.21 0.47
N TRP A 271 18.85 5.70 0.45
CA TRP A 271 17.69 6.32 1.09
C TRP A 271 17.42 5.81 2.51
N CYS A 272 18.18 4.80 2.94
CA CYS A 272 18.03 4.14 4.24
C CYS A 272 19.22 4.37 5.18
N LYS A 273 19.97 5.46 4.99
CA LYS A 273 21.03 5.87 5.90
C LYS A 273 20.54 6.93 6.88
#